data_d649adcd4186538c0c1360abbc2dc2b4
#
_entry.id   d649adcd4186538c0c1360abbc2dc2b4
#
_cell.length_a   1.000
_cell.length_b   1.000
_cell.length_c   1.000
_cell.angle_alpha   90.00
_cell.angle_beta   90.00
_cell.angle_gamma   90.00
#
_symmetry.space_group_name_H-M   'P 1'
#
loop_
_entity.id
_entity.type
_entity.pdbx_description
1 polymer ?
#
loop_
_entity_poly.entity_id
_entity_poly.type
_entity_poly.pdbx_seq_one_letter_code
_entity_poly.pdbx_strand_id
1 'polypeptide(L)'
;LLRGPGQRAAIERLEREYENLRTALRHAIAERDEQEALSLSLSLVWYWQMRDLRVEARNWFSEVMALGPDPFAEPARPARPVWERCTAAPPPMTGEVLAEARRGVHLAHLACMDTELDAWQNPASRRKLRVIADTYEPGMPQTCTPPGLLWFFAVMLSGDMERLRVIMDASVRTCRETPGFDWELAGSLQMRANFLANRTEWAGDATGDADEALEIYRRLGDAWGTAEALSSRAEARERKGEFRLAADDYRAAARHAERLGAHAQVDVLEARLGSVLLEAGDAEEGERLLTGVIDRTDGSAHNGAMPAARLFLAGWLGMTGRTAEAGEQLRLLREDFAISHFIVFDAFILAAEAWVATLEDRHEECLTRIRRALERADDPLSAAIAPHMRSGYLTIAAMALARVDGGRRAADAARCIGAADAVLPPEHVSMGLERDARARAAGRARDALGPEAYDTAYAEGARLSPQEAVALV
;
A
#
# COMPACT_ATOMS: atom_id res chain seq x y z
N LEU A 1 18.48 -15.42 12.03
CA LEU A 1 18.79 -14.48 13.11
C LEU A 1 17.75 -13.35 13.27
N LEU A 2 17.21 -12.81 12.17
CA LEU A 2 16.21 -11.72 12.19
C LEU A 2 14.76 -12.23 12.38
N ARG A 3 14.54 -13.43 12.89
CA ARG A 3 13.24 -14.04 13.16
C ARG A 3 13.20 -14.55 14.60
N GLY A 4 12.04 -14.41 15.24
CA GLY A 4 11.82 -14.89 16.60
C GLY A 4 12.43 -14.00 17.69
N PRO A 5 12.67 -14.53 18.91
CA PRO A 5 12.93 -13.70 20.09
C PRO A 5 14.29 -12.98 20.09
N GLY A 6 15.22 -13.40 19.22
CA GLY A 6 16.56 -12.80 19.11
C GLY A 6 16.68 -11.59 18.18
N GLN A 7 15.57 -11.08 17.63
CA GLN A 7 15.58 -10.04 16.59
C GLN A 7 16.39 -8.80 16.98
N ARG A 8 16.16 -8.25 18.17
CA ARG A 8 16.87 -7.04 18.61
C ARG A 8 18.39 -7.23 18.66
N ALA A 9 18.85 -8.31 19.29
CA ALA A 9 20.27 -8.60 19.36
C ALA A 9 20.90 -8.86 17.97
N ALA A 10 20.12 -9.48 17.06
CA ALA A 10 20.56 -9.71 15.69
C ALA A 10 20.65 -8.38 14.89
N ILE A 11 19.69 -7.47 15.07
CA ILE A 11 19.71 -6.13 14.49
C ILE A 11 20.94 -5.36 14.99
N GLU A 12 21.14 -5.27 16.30
CA GLU A 12 22.28 -4.57 16.91
C GLU A 12 23.63 -5.14 16.44
N ARG A 13 23.69 -6.44 16.21
CA ARG A 13 24.89 -7.07 15.64
C ARG A 13 25.10 -6.69 14.18
N LEU A 14 24.05 -6.72 13.37
CA LEU A 14 24.13 -6.32 11.97
C LEU A 14 24.50 -4.84 11.82
N GLU A 15 23.96 -3.96 12.68
CA GLU A 15 24.32 -2.54 12.69
C GLU A 15 25.81 -2.32 12.93
N ARG A 16 26.39 -3.03 13.88
CA ARG A 16 27.84 -2.92 14.17
C ARG A 16 28.71 -3.42 13.02
N GLU A 17 28.25 -4.45 12.31
CA GLU A 17 29.00 -5.06 11.20
C GLU A 17 28.61 -4.49 9.83
N TYR A 18 27.68 -3.53 9.77
CA TYR A 18 27.07 -3.12 8.52
C TYR A 18 28.08 -2.57 7.51
N GLU A 19 29.04 -1.73 7.95
CA GLU A 19 30.08 -1.22 7.08
C GLU A 19 31.02 -2.33 6.57
N ASN A 20 31.27 -3.36 7.38
CA ASN A 20 32.02 -4.53 6.95
C ASN A 20 31.26 -5.32 5.89
N LEU A 21 29.94 -5.50 6.07
CA LEU A 21 29.07 -6.17 5.10
C LEU A 21 28.97 -5.39 3.78
N ARG A 22 28.84 -4.06 3.84
CA ARG A 22 28.89 -3.19 2.64
C ARG A 22 30.21 -3.30 1.90
N THR A 23 31.32 -3.35 2.65
CA THR A 23 32.65 -3.48 2.07
C THR A 23 32.84 -4.85 1.41
N ALA A 24 32.38 -5.93 2.05
CA ALA A 24 32.40 -7.27 1.49
C ALA A 24 31.56 -7.37 0.20
N LEU A 25 30.35 -6.81 0.21
CA LEU A 25 29.49 -6.79 -0.98
C LEU A 25 30.10 -5.98 -2.12
N ARG A 26 30.70 -4.82 -1.83
CA ARG A 26 31.42 -4.01 -2.82
C ARG A 26 32.61 -4.77 -3.41
N HIS A 27 33.33 -5.49 -2.58
CA HIS A 27 34.46 -6.33 -3.03
C HIS A 27 33.98 -7.47 -3.94
N ALA A 28 32.94 -8.21 -3.55
CA ALA A 28 32.38 -9.28 -4.36
C ALA A 28 31.92 -8.78 -5.75
N ILE A 29 31.30 -7.59 -5.80
CA ILE A 29 30.89 -6.96 -7.06
C ILE A 29 32.12 -6.56 -7.89
N ALA A 30 33.14 -5.95 -7.30
CA ALA A 30 34.35 -5.53 -7.99
C ALA A 30 35.13 -6.72 -8.59
N GLU A 31 35.22 -7.83 -7.85
CA GLU A 31 35.84 -9.07 -8.31
C GLU A 31 34.93 -9.90 -9.23
N ARG A 32 33.69 -9.44 -9.49
CA ARG A 32 32.68 -10.15 -10.28
C ARG A 32 32.32 -11.53 -9.74
N ASP A 33 32.43 -11.69 -8.42
CA ASP A 33 31.97 -12.91 -7.73
C ASP A 33 30.45 -12.86 -7.55
N GLU A 34 29.74 -13.33 -8.60
CA GLU A 34 28.27 -13.33 -8.63
C GLU A 34 27.68 -14.05 -7.43
N GLN A 35 28.23 -15.21 -7.05
CA GLN A 35 27.59 -16.05 -6.05
C GLN A 35 27.75 -15.47 -4.64
N GLU A 36 28.93 -14.93 -4.32
CA GLU A 36 29.13 -14.22 -3.05
C GLU A 36 28.25 -12.97 -2.97
N ALA A 37 28.17 -12.19 -4.07
CA ALA A 37 27.31 -11.01 -4.13
C ALA A 37 25.81 -11.35 -3.97
N LEU A 38 25.34 -12.44 -4.59
CA LEU A 38 23.98 -12.96 -4.41
C LEU A 38 23.75 -13.39 -2.95
N SER A 39 24.66 -14.16 -2.36
CA SER A 39 24.54 -14.65 -0.98
C SER A 39 24.47 -13.51 0.04
N LEU A 40 25.35 -12.52 -0.08
CA LEU A 40 25.39 -11.35 0.80
C LEU A 40 24.13 -10.49 0.66
N SER A 41 23.78 -10.11 -0.59
CA SER A 41 22.62 -9.23 -0.83
C SER A 41 21.31 -9.87 -0.39
N LEU A 42 21.07 -11.14 -0.72
CA LEU A 42 19.86 -11.86 -0.32
C LEU A 42 19.77 -12.12 1.18
N SER A 43 20.92 -12.27 1.87
CA SER A 43 20.95 -12.37 3.33
C SER A 43 20.59 -11.05 4.03
N LEU A 44 20.80 -9.91 3.37
CA LEU A 44 20.51 -8.58 3.90
C LEU A 44 19.10 -8.05 3.57
N VAL A 45 18.34 -8.68 2.67
CA VAL A 45 17.01 -8.23 2.24
C VAL A 45 16.12 -7.87 3.44
N TRP A 46 16.03 -8.77 4.42
CA TRP A 46 15.17 -8.57 5.59
C TRP A 46 15.68 -7.48 6.53
N TYR A 47 16.99 -7.32 6.67
CA TYR A 47 17.58 -6.23 7.43
C TYR A 47 17.30 -4.88 6.78
N TRP A 48 17.50 -4.76 5.47
CA TRP A 48 17.19 -3.53 4.73
C TRP A 48 15.71 -3.16 4.82
N GLN A 49 14.82 -4.16 4.77
CA GLN A 49 13.39 -3.95 4.96
C GLN A 49 13.07 -3.40 6.36
N MET A 50 13.63 -4.01 7.41
CA MET A 50 13.39 -3.60 8.80
C MET A 50 13.97 -2.22 9.13
N ARG A 51 14.98 -1.77 8.39
CA ARG A 51 15.67 -0.47 8.57
C ARG A 51 15.25 0.59 7.56
N ASP A 52 14.28 0.30 6.71
CA ASP A 52 13.82 1.19 5.63
C ASP A 52 14.95 1.66 4.69
N LEU A 53 15.93 0.79 4.44
CA LEU A 53 17.07 1.07 3.56
C LEU A 53 16.78 0.71 2.10
N ARG A 54 15.55 0.95 1.63
CA ARG A 54 15.06 0.52 0.31
C ARG A 54 15.85 1.09 -0.86
N VAL A 55 16.22 2.36 -0.80
CA VAL A 55 17.00 3.01 -1.86
C VAL A 55 18.39 2.39 -1.96
N GLU A 56 19.06 2.17 -0.82
CA GLU A 56 20.35 1.52 -0.78
C GLU A 56 20.25 0.08 -1.28
N ALA A 57 19.28 -0.69 -0.80
CA ALA A 57 19.02 -2.06 -1.23
C ALA A 57 18.80 -2.14 -2.75
N ARG A 58 17.99 -1.25 -3.32
CA ARG A 58 17.76 -1.16 -4.76
C ARG A 58 19.05 -0.97 -5.55
N ASN A 59 19.90 -0.05 -5.10
CA ASN A 59 21.18 0.20 -5.78
C ASN A 59 22.08 -1.04 -5.76
N TRP A 60 22.20 -1.71 -4.59
CA TRP A 60 22.95 -2.95 -4.49
C TRP A 60 22.38 -4.06 -5.38
N PHE A 61 21.04 -4.24 -5.39
CA PHE A 61 20.42 -5.24 -6.26
C PHE A 61 20.70 -4.96 -7.73
N SER A 62 20.66 -3.68 -8.17
CA SER A 62 20.98 -3.32 -9.55
C SER A 62 22.40 -3.72 -9.95
N GLU A 63 23.38 -3.48 -9.07
CA GLU A 63 24.77 -3.88 -9.30
C GLU A 63 24.94 -5.40 -9.33
N VAL A 64 24.30 -6.12 -8.39
CA VAL A 64 24.37 -7.59 -8.33
C VAL A 64 23.69 -8.24 -9.54
N MET A 65 22.56 -7.72 -9.98
CA MET A 65 21.86 -8.19 -11.19
C MET A 65 22.73 -8.09 -12.44
N ALA A 66 23.62 -7.12 -12.52
CA ALA A 66 24.53 -6.92 -13.65
C ALA A 66 25.70 -7.93 -13.71
N LEU A 67 25.90 -8.75 -12.66
CA LEU A 67 26.97 -9.77 -12.63
C LEU A 67 26.62 -11.04 -13.38
N GLY A 68 25.34 -11.41 -13.44
CA GLY A 68 24.84 -12.64 -14.02
C GLY A 68 23.84 -12.43 -15.16
N PRO A 69 23.36 -13.52 -15.77
CA PRO A 69 22.32 -13.43 -16.81
C PRO A 69 20.98 -13.04 -16.18
N ASP A 70 20.17 -12.26 -16.93
CA ASP A 70 18.79 -11.96 -16.52
C ASP A 70 17.95 -13.25 -16.56
N PRO A 71 17.47 -13.75 -15.39
CA PRO A 71 16.71 -15.00 -15.34
C PRO A 71 15.29 -14.87 -15.94
N PHE A 72 14.85 -13.63 -16.22
CA PHE A 72 13.58 -13.31 -16.84
C PHE A 72 13.72 -12.81 -18.29
N ALA A 73 14.91 -13.00 -18.91
CA ALA A 73 15.09 -12.75 -20.35
C ALA A 73 14.25 -13.74 -21.18
N GLU A 74 13.59 -13.24 -22.22
CA GLU A 74 12.78 -14.09 -23.10
C GLU A 74 13.64 -14.93 -24.08
N PRO A 75 13.33 -16.23 -24.24
CA PRO A 75 12.27 -17.00 -23.60
C PRO A 75 12.63 -17.35 -22.13
N ALA A 76 11.81 -16.90 -21.18
CA ALA A 76 12.05 -17.19 -19.79
C ALA A 76 11.82 -18.67 -19.46
N ARG A 77 12.66 -19.23 -18.62
CA ARG A 77 12.53 -20.60 -18.16
C ARG A 77 11.62 -20.67 -16.95
N PRO A 78 10.53 -21.48 -16.97
CA PRO A 78 9.69 -21.70 -15.79
C PRO A 78 10.51 -22.18 -14.59
N ALA A 79 10.19 -21.67 -13.41
CA ALA A 79 10.80 -22.14 -12.17
C ALA A 79 10.44 -23.60 -11.88
N ARG A 80 11.32 -24.30 -11.21
CA ARG A 80 11.04 -25.64 -10.69
C ARG A 80 10.91 -25.56 -9.18
N PRO A 81 10.08 -26.40 -8.54
CA PRO A 81 9.98 -26.40 -7.07
C PRO A 81 11.34 -26.61 -6.42
N VAL A 82 11.69 -25.75 -5.49
CA VAL A 82 12.91 -25.86 -4.68
C VAL A 82 12.60 -25.54 -3.23
N TRP A 83 12.95 -26.46 -2.32
CA TRP A 83 12.73 -26.32 -0.87
C TRP A 83 13.93 -25.68 -0.18
N GLU A 84 15.13 -25.88 -0.73
CA GLU A 84 16.35 -25.29 -0.21
C GLU A 84 16.34 -23.78 -0.42
N ARG A 85 16.59 -23.05 0.65
CA ARG A 85 16.70 -21.59 0.56
C ARG A 85 18.08 -21.24 -0.01
N CYS A 86 18.12 -20.28 -0.94
CA CYS A 86 19.37 -19.81 -1.54
C CYS A 86 20.37 -19.20 -0.53
N THR A 87 19.92 -18.90 0.69
CA THR A 87 20.76 -18.39 1.79
C THR A 87 20.97 -19.42 2.90
N ALA A 88 20.62 -20.70 2.69
CA ALA A 88 20.73 -21.75 3.71
C ALA A 88 22.20 -22.20 3.92
N ALA A 89 23.01 -22.15 2.87
CA ALA A 89 24.41 -22.53 2.89
C ALA A 89 25.25 -21.46 2.15
N PRO A 90 26.55 -21.34 2.50
CA PRO A 90 27.45 -20.49 1.73
C PRO A 90 27.66 -21.01 0.30
N PRO A 91 28.08 -20.17 -0.65
CA PRO A 91 28.43 -20.60 -1.99
C PRO A 91 29.46 -21.77 -1.98
N PRO A 92 29.47 -22.63 -3.03
CA PRO A 92 28.79 -22.45 -4.32
C PRO A 92 27.35 -22.97 -4.36
N MET A 93 26.43 -22.13 -4.89
CA MET A 93 25.08 -22.56 -5.26
C MET A 93 25.09 -23.24 -6.64
N THR A 94 24.23 -24.24 -6.85
CA THR A 94 24.13 -24.95 -8.13
C THR A 94 22.68 -25.17 -8.55
N GLY A 95 22.49 -25.52 -9.82
CA GLY A 95 21.19 -25.92 -10.34
C GLY A 95 20.07 -24.91 -10.13
N GLU A 96 18.93 -25.36 -9.62
CA GLU A 96 17.75 -24.53 -9.38
C GLU A 96 17.94 -23.54 -8.22
N VAL A 97 18.79 -23.87 -7.21
CA VAL A 97 19.10 -22.97 -6.09
C VAL A 97 19.80 -21.70 -6.61
N LEU A 98 20.79 -21.84 -7.51
CA LEU A 98 21.43 -20.69 -8.14
C LEU A 98 20.45 -19.91 -9.04
N ALA A 99 19.61 -20.62 -9.80
CA ALA A 99 18.59 -19.97 -10.61
C ALA A 99 17.61 -19.17 -9.75
N GLU A 100 17.23 -19.71 -8.59
CA GLU A 100 16.34 -19.01 -7.64
C GLU A 100 17.03 -17.84 -6.96
N ALA A 101 18.32 -17.93 -6.63
CA ALA A 101 19.08 -16.79 -6.12
C ALA A 101 19.13 -15.63 -7.12
N ARG A 102 19.34 -15.91 -8.41
CA ARG A 102 19.26 -14.91 -9.47
C ARG A 102 17.87 -14.29 -9.59
N ARG A 103 16.81 -15.11 -9.60
CA ARG A 103 15.43 -14.60 -9.58
C ARG A 103 15.16 -13.76 -8.33
N GLY A 104 15.62 -14.24 -7.18
CA GLY A 104 15.42 -13.59 -5.90
C GLY A 104 15.96 -12.17 -5.84
N VAL A 105 17.13 -11.88 -6.41
CA VAL A 105 17.68 -10.52 -6.43
C VAL A 105 16.87 -9.59 -7.33
N HIS A 106 16.34 -10.09 -8.45
CA HIS A 106 15.42 -9.32 -9.31
C HIS A 106 14.07 -9.05 -8.62
N LEU A 107 13.54 -10.03 -7.89
CA LEU A 107 12.31 -9.86 -7.12
C LEU A 107 12.50 -8.88 -5.94
N ALA A 108 13.63 -8.95 -5.27
CA ALA A 108 13.98 -8.01 -4.21
C ALA A 108 14.17 -6.58 -4.75
N HIS A 109 14.79 -6.42 -5.93
CA HIS A 109 14.84 -5.15 -6.65
C HIS A 109 13.45 -4.62 -6.99
N LEU A 110 12.57 -5.49 -7.51
CA LEU A 110 11.19 -5.15 -7.82
C LEU A 110 10.40 -4.70 -6.58
N ALA A 111 10.65 -5.30 -5.42
CA ALA A 111 10.01 -4.91 -4.17
C ALA A 111 10.43 -3.51 -3.66
N CYS A 112 11.53 -2.95 -4.17
CA CYS A 112 11.96 -1.57 -3.90
C CYS A 112 11.40 -0.54 -4.91
N MET A 113 10.35 -0.88 -5.65
CA MET A 113 9.81 -0.12 -6.79
C MET A 113 9.13 1.20 -6.42
N ASP A 114 8.69 1.36 -5.18
CA ASP A 114 8.04 2.59 -4.70
C ASP A 114 8.89 3.85 -4.91
N THR A 115 10.17 3.68 -5.20
CA THR A 115 11.09 4.75 -5.54
C THR A 115 11.11 5.12 -7.05
N GLU A 116 10.54 4.29 -7.96
CA GLU A 116 10.56 4.48 -9.42
C GLU A 116 9.37 3.83 -10.15
N LEU A 117 8.17 3.98 -9.65
CA LEU A 117 6.98 3.33 -10.22
C LEU A 117 6.70 3.68 -11.69
N ASP A 118 7.06 4.89 -12.13
CA ASP A 118 6.92 5.28 -13.54
C ASP A 118 7.77 4.44 -14.49
N ALA A 119 8.91 3.93 -14.02
CA ALA A 119 9.75 3.04 -14.82
C ALA A 119 9.02 1.74 -15.22
N TRP A 120 8.00 1.34 -14.46
CA TRP A 120 7.23 0.11 -14.70
C TRP A 120 5.98 0.30 -15.58
N GLN A 121 5.65 1.55 -15.95
CA GLN A 121 4.46 1.84 -16.76
C GLN A 121 4.70 1.72 -18.28
N ASN A 122 5.95 1.71 -18.74
CA ASN A 122 6.24 1.57 -20.15
C ASN A 122 5.95 0.12 -20.67
N PRO A 123 5.69 -0.05 -21.98
CA PRO A 123 5.33 -1.36 -22.54
C PRO A 123 6.36 -2.46 -22.31
N ALA A 124 7.66 -2.15 -22.30
CA ALA A 124 8.73 -3.12 -22.08
C ALA A 124 8.73 -3.64 -20.64
N SER A 125 8.60 -2.74 -19.68
CA SER A 125 8.52 -3.10 -18.25
C SER A 125 7.24 -3.90 -17.94
N ARG A 126 6.09 -3.52 -18.51
CA ARG A 126 4.85 -4.30 -18.38
C ARG A 126 4.98 -5.70 -18.97
N ARG A 127 5.71 -5.85 -20.07
CA ARG A 127 6.03 -7.17 -20.65
C ARG A 127 6.91 -7.98 -19.70
N LYS A 128 7.96 -7.37 -19.14
CA LYS A 128 8.83 -8.02 -18.15
C LYS A 128 8.06 -8.45 -16.90
N LEU A 129 7.14 -7.64 -16.38
CA LEU A 129 6.28 -8.01 -15.26
C LEU A 129 5.45 -9.27 -15.55
N ARG A 130 4.86 -9.37 -16.76
CA ARG A 130 4.15 -10.60 -17.18
C ARG A 130 5.05 -11.81 -17.23
N VAL A 131 6.25 -11.68 -17.79
CA VAL A 131 7.24 -12.76 -17.81
C VAL A 131 7.60 -13.23 -16.40
N ILE A 132 7.83 -12.29 -15.47
CA ILE A 132 8.08 -12.60 -14.06
C ILE A 132 6.87 -13.30 -13.44
N ALA A 133 5.65 -12.77 -13.68
CA ALA A 133 4.42 -13.36 -13.18
C ALA A 133 4.23 -14.81 -13.67
N ASP A 134 4.57 -15.09 -14.92
CA ASP A 134 4.39 -16.41 -15.55
C ASP A 134 5.52 -17.41 -15.24
N THR A 135 6.57 -16.98 -14.55
CA THR A 135 7.71 -17.84 -14.22
C THR A 135 7.39 -18.85 -13.10
N TYR A 136 6.47 -18.53 -12.21
CA TYR A 136 6.13 -19.36 -11.05
C TYR A 136 4.70 -19.87 -11.12
N GLU A 137 4.50 -21.03 -10.49
CA GLU A 137 3.18 -21.59 -10.20
C GLU A 137 2.77 -21.27 -8.77
N PRO A 138 1.46 -21.05 -8.48
CA PRO A 138 0.96 -20.80 -7.15
C PRO A 138 1.29 -21.94 -6.17
N GLY A 139 1.80 -21.59 -4.99
CA GLY A 139 2.09 -22.55 -3.92
C GLY A 139 3.41 -23.31 -4.08
N MET A 140 4.30 -22.91 -4.99
CA MET A 140 5.67 -23.45 -5.00
C MET A 140 6.38 -23.14 -3.68
N PRO A 141 7.24 -24.05 -3.15
CA PRO A 141 7.91 -23.85 -1.86
C PRO A 141 8.66 -22.53 -1.74
N GLN A 142 9.42 -22.16 -2.77
CA GLN A 142 10.18 -20.91 -2.80
C GLN A 142 9.31 -19.66 -2.84
N THR A 143 8.08 -19.72 -3.36
CA THR A 143 7.16 -18.58 -3.34
C THR A 143 6.50 -18.35 -1.98
N CYS A 144 6.69 -19.27 -1.05
CA CYS A 144 6.26 -19.13 0.35
C CYS A 144 7.35 -18.52 1.25
N THR A 145 8.57 -18.35 0.74
CA THR A 145 9.71 -17.84 1.51
C THR A 145 10.35 -16.64 0.82
N PRO A 146 10.85 -15.61 1.57
CA PRO A 146 11.68 -14.57 0.97
C PRO A 146 12.97 -15.13 0.36
N PRO A 147 13.43 -14.63 -0.80
CA PRO A 147 12.86 -13.53 -1.59
C PRO A 147 11.75 -13.94 -2.57
N GLY A 148 11.55 -15.24 -2.84
CA GLY A 148 10.58 -15.73 -3.83
C GLY A 148 9.14 -15.28 -3.54
N LEU A 149 8.78 -15.10 -2.26
CA LEU A 149 7.51 -14.53 -1.84
C LEU A 149 7.23 -13.17 -2.55
N LEU A 150 8.26 -12.37 -2.84
CA LEU A 150 8.13 -11.05 -3.47
C LEU A 150 7.60 -11.12 -4.92
N TRP A 151 7.49 -12.32 -5.49
CA TRP A 151 6.86 -12.55 -6.78
C TRP A 151 5.44 -11.97 -6.88
N PHE A 152 4.71 -11.91 -5.77
CA PHE A 152 3.35 -11.36 -5.77
C PHE A 152 3.30 -9.91 -6.28
N PHE A 153 4.37 -9.11 -6.11
CA PHE A 153 4.46 -7.76 -6.64
C PHE A 153 4.36 -7.72 -8.17
N ALA A 154 4.98 -8.66 -8.86
CA ALA A 154 4.88 -8.73 -10.33
C ALA A 154 3.45 -9.02 -10.78
N VAL A 155 2.75 -9.92 -10.09
CA VAL A 155 1.35 -10.25 -10.38
C VAL A 155 0.43 -9.05 -10.07
N MET A 156 0.62 -8.39 -8.94
CA MET A 156 -0.12 -7.20 -8.55
C MET A 156 0.05 -6.07 -9.57
N LEU A 157 1.29 -5.79 -9.98
CA LEU A 157 1.61 -4.73 -10.94
C LEU A 157 1.15 -5.08 -12.37
N SER A 158 0.96 -6.36 -12.70
CA SER A 158 0.35 -6.76 -13.97
C SER A 158 -1.17 -6.53 -14.01
N GLY A 159 -1.79 -6.22 -12.86
CA GLY A 159 -3.22 -5.98 -12.71
C GLY A 159 -4.08 -7.25 -12.61
N ASP A 160 -3.47 -8.43 -12.49
CA ASP A 160 -4.18 -9.71 -12.39
C ASP A 160 -4.56 -10.01 -10.93
N MET A 161 -5.63 -9.36 -10.48
CA MET A 161 -6.06 -9.42 -9.08
C MET A 161 -6.70 -10.77 -8.71
N GLU A 162 -7.31 -11.46 -9.67
CA GLU A 162 -7.87 -12.80 -9.42
C GLU A 162 -6.76 -13.83 -9.22
N ARG A 163 -5.73 -13.77 -10.05
CA ARG A 163 -4.54 -14.61 -9.88
C ARG A 163 -3.82 -14.32 -8.55
N LEU A 164 -3.78 -13.06 -8.14
CA LEU A 164 -3.18 -12.69 -6.85
C LEU A 164 -3.87 -13.37 -5.69
N ARG A 165 -5.22 -13.46 -5.69
CA ARG A 165 -5.97 -14.23 -4.69
C ARG A 165 -5.60 -15.70 -4.69
N VAL A 166 -5.56 -16.32 -5.88
CA VAL A 166 -5.19 -17.74 -6.03
C VAL A 166 -3.78 -18.00 -5.46
N ILE A 167 -2.83 -17.08 -5.70
CA ILE A 167 -1.47 -17.17 -5.18
C ILE A 167 -1.45 -17.12 -3.65
N MET A 168 -2.16 -16.17 -3.07
CA MET A 168 -2.21 -16.01 -1.60
C MET A 168 -2.83 -17.23 -0.92
N ASP A 169 -3.94 -17.75 -1.47
CA ASP A 169 -4.59 -18.94 -0.95
C ASP A 169 -3.70 -20.19 -1.07
N ALA A 170 -2.97 -20.32 -2.17
CA ALA A 170 -2.03 -21.41 -2.37
C ALA A 170 -0.83 -21.30 -1.43
N SER A 171 -0.29 -20.09 -1.19
CA SER A 171 0.81 -19.89 -0.24
C SER A 171 0.42 -20.25 1.18
N VAL A 172 -0.75 -19.78 1.64
CA VAL A 172 -1.27 -20.15 2.99
C VAL A 172 -1.45 -21.67 3.12
N ARG A 173 -2.01 -22.33 2.10
CA ARG A 173 -2.19 -23.78 2.09
C ARG A 173 -0.86 -24.52 2.15
N THR A 174 0.09 -24.18 1.29
CA THR A 174 1.42 -24.79 1.26
C THR A 174 2.15 -24.63 2.58
N CYS A 175 2.11 -23.42 3.18
CA CYS A 175 2.74 -23.18 4.48
C CYS A 175 2.07 -23.99 5.59
N ARG A 176 0.74 -24.11 5.57
CA ARG A 176 -0.02 -24.87 6.60
C ARG A 176 0.23 -26.37 6.54
N GLU A 177 0.44 -26.90 5.34
CA GLU A 177 0.73 -28.33 5.10
C GLU A 177 2.22 -28.69 5.29
N THR A 178 3.11 -27.69 5.40
CA THR A 178 4.56 -27.91 5.50
C THR A 178 5.05 -27.79 6.93
N PRO A 179 5.51 -28.89 7.55
CA PRO A 179 6.07 -28.85 8.91
C PRO A 179 7.23 -27.84 9.03
N GLY A 180 7.20 -27.02 10.08
CA GLY A 180 8.23 -26.03 10.36
C GLY A 180 8.11 -24.71 9.59
N PHE A 181 7.01 -24.51 8.84
CA PHE A 181 6.71 -23.25 8.12
C PHE A 181 5.81 -22.31 8.94
N ASP A 182 5.83 -22.38 10.28
CA ASP A 182 5.00 -21.51 11.12
C ASP A 182 5.24 -20.02 10.84
N TRP A 183 6.49 -19.61 10.70
CA TRP A 183 6.82 -18.22 10.40
C TRP A 183 6.33 -17.79 9.01
N GLU A 184 6.52 -18.65 8.02
CA GLU A 184 6.05 -18.46 6.64
C GLU A 184 4.52 -18.46 6.56
N LEU A 185 3.86 -19.30 7.36
CA LEU A 185 2.40 -19.30 7.48
C LEU A 185 1.89 -17.97 8.02
N ALA A 186 2.49 -17.47 9.10
CA ALA A 186 2.10 -16.20 9.67
C ALA A 186 2.31 -15.04 8.69
N GLY A 187 3.43 -15.03 7.94
CA GLY A 187 3.69 -14.04 6.90
C GLY A 187 2.70 -14.11 5.73
N SER A 188 2.34 -15.30 5.30
CA SER A 188 1.36 -15.50 4.22
C SER A 188 -0.05 -15.09 4.64
N LEU A 189 -0.44 -15.40 5.88
CA LEU A 189 -1.71 -14.97 6.48
C LEU A 189 -1.77 -13.44 6.62
N GLN A 190 -0.73 -12.83 7.17
CA GLN A 190 -0.64 -11.37 7.32
C GLN A 190 -0.72 -10.65 5.96
N MET A 191 -0.01 -11.14 4.95
CA MET A 191 -0.07 -10.59 3.60
C MET A 191 -1.48 -10.73 3.00
N ARG A 192 -2.12 -11.90 3.16
CA ARG A 192 -3.49 -12.12 2.69
C ARG A 192 -4.48 -11.22 3.43
N ALA A 193 -4.33 -11.04 4.74
CA ALA A 193 -5.13 -10.13 5.53
C ALA A 193 -5.05 -8.67 5.01
N ASN A 194 -3.85 -8.16 4.76
CA ASN A 194 -3.66 -6.80 4.20
C ASN A 194 -4.32 -6.65 2.84
N PHE A 195 -4.19 -7.66 1.99
CA PHE A 195 -4.80 -7.64 0.67
C PHE A 195 -6.33 -7.69 0.73
N LEU A 196 -6.88 -8.55 1.57
CA LEU A 196 -8.32 -8.73 1.75
C LEU A 196 -8.97 -7.55 2.47
N ALA A 197 -8.28 -6.89 3.41
CA ALA A 197 -8.81 -5.74 4.13
C ALA A 197 -9.22 -4.58 3.18
N ASN A 198 -8.51 -4.42 2.07
CA ASN A 198 -8.82 -3.40 1.07
C ASN A 198 -9.96 -3.79 0.10
N ARG A 199 -10.53 -4.98 0.25
CA ARG A 199 -11.62 -5.50 -0.60
C ARG A 199 -12.79 -5.94 0.28
N THR A 200 -13.83 -5.14 0.30
CA THR A 200 -14.98 -5.32 1.20
C THR A 200 -15.67 -6.66 1.03
N GLU A 201 -15.66 -7.23 -0.18
CA GLU A 201 -16.20 -8.57 -0.47
C GLU A 201 -15.48 -9.68 0.32
N TRP A 202 -14.27 -9.43 0.81
CA TRP A 202 -13.39 -10.40 1.49
C TRP A 202 -12.94 -9.95 2.88
N ALA A 203 -13.38 -8.78 3.34
CA ALA A 203 -12.95 -8.20 4.60
C ALA A 203 -13.31 -9.07 5.84
N GLY A 204 -14.30 -9.96 5.70
CA GLY A 204 -14.66 -10.91 6.76
C GLY A 204 -13.51 -11.84 7.14
N ASP A 205 -12.76 -12.31 6.14
CA ASP A 205 -11.64 -13.25 6.32
C ASP A 205 -10.36 -12.55 6.81
N ALA A 206 -10.20 -11.25 6.51
CA ALA A 206 -9.00 -10.49 6.85
C ALA A 206 -8.72 -10.43 8.36
N THR A 207 -9.76 -10.31 9.18
CA THR A 207 -9.58 -10.29 10.65
C THR A 207 -9.14 -11.65 11.17
N GLY A 208 -9.71 -12.75 10.66
CA GLY A 208 -9.34 -14.11 11.03
C GLY A 208 -7.89 -14.44 10.68
N ASP A 209 -7.46 -14.06 9.47
CA ASP A 209 -6.08 -14.25 9.04
C ASP A 209 -5.09 -13.44 9.89
N ALA A 210 -5.43 -12.18 10.20
CA ALA A 210 -4.59 -11.34 11.04
C ALA A 210 -4.50 -11.86 12.49
N ASP A 211 -5.59 -12.38 13.04
CA ASP A 211 -5.62 -13.00 14.39
C ASP A 211 -4.77 -14.28 14.44
N GLU A 212 -4.88 -15.16 13.45
CA GLU A 212 -4.06 -16.37 13.36
C GLU A 212 -2.56 -16.02 13.19
N ALA A 213 -2.24 -15.07 12.32
CA ALA A 213 -0.86 -14.61 12.14
C ALA A 213 -0.29 -14.03 13.45
N LEU A 214 -1.07 -13.22 14.16
CA LEU A 214 -0.68 -12.61 15.43
C LEU A 214 -0.41 -13.67 16.50
N GLU A 215 -1.24 -14.70 16.60
CA GLU A 215 -1.06 -15.81 17.53
C GLU A 215 0.25 -16.55 17.24
N ILE A 216 0.52 -16.86 15.96
CA ILE A 216 1.74 -17.55 15.56
C ILE A 216 2.98 -16.70 15.86
N TYR A 217 3.00 -15.43 15.47
CA TYR A 217 4.16 -14.54 15.73
C TYR A 217 4.43 -14.35 17.23
N ARG A 218 3.38 -14.24 18.06
CA ARG A 218 3.53 -14.18 19.51
C ARG A 218 4.14 -15.46 20.08
N ARG A 219 3.69 -16.62 19.61
CA ARG A 219 4.24 -17.92 20.01
C ARG A 219 5.70 -18.06 19.62
N LEU A 220 6.08 -17.55 18.44
CA LEU A 220 7.47 -17.54 17.95
C LEU A 220 8.34 -16.47 18.63
N GLY A 221 7.77 -15.53 19.38
CA GLY A 221 8.47 -14.42 19.97
C GLY A 221 8.97 -13.39 18.93
N ASP A 222 8.33 -13.34 17.75
CA ASP A 222 8.70 -12.46 16.66
C ASP A 222 8.07 -11.08 16.84
N ALA A 223 8.86 -10.09 17.23
CA ALA A 223 8.36 -8.76 17.55
C ALA A 223 7.97 -7.98 16.28
N TRP A 224 8.73 -8.13 15.18
CA TRP A 224 8.39 -7.49 13.90
C TRP A 224 7.10 -8.06 13.34
N GLY A 225 7.00 -9.39 13.20
CA GLY A 225 5.80 -10.04 12.72
C GLY A 225 4.57 -9.75 13.59
N THR A 226 4.76 -9.62 14.92
CA THR A 226 3.69 -9.19 15.83
C THR A 226 3.21 -7.78 15.52
N ALA A 227 4.12 -6.83 15.24
CA ALA A 227 3.74 -5.47 14.85
C ALA A 227 2.98 -5.45 13.53
N GLU A 228 3.46 -6.18 12.51
CA GLU A 228 2.81 -6.28 11.21
C GLU A 228 1.41 -6.91 11.29
N ALA A 229 1.25 -8.01 12.05
CA ALA A 229 -0.05 -8.65 12.23
C ALA A 229 -1.05 -7.77 13.00
N LEU A 230 -0.58 -7.01 14.00
CA LEU A 230 -1.40 -6.02 14.70
C LEU A 230 -1.84 -4.89 13.74
N SER A 231 -0.94 -4.40 12.89
CA SER A 231 -1.26 -3.38 11.87
C SER A 231 -2.32 -3.91 10.89
N SER A 232 -2.15 -5.14 10.39
CA SER A 232 -3.12 -5.75 9.48
C SER A 232 -4.49 -5.92 10.12
N ARG A 233 -4.54 -6.31 11.41
CA ARG A 233 -5.78 -6.40 12.16
C ARG A 233 -6.42 -5.05 12.38
N ALA A 234 -5.63 -4.02 12.66
CA ALA A 234 -6.12 -2.66 12.80
C ALA A 234 -6.76 -2.16 11.50
N GLU A 235 -6.14 -2.40 10.35
CA GLU A 235 -6.72 -2.05 9.03
C GLU A 235 -8.07 -2.77 8.80
N ALA A 236 -8.16 -4.07 9.12
CA ALA A 236 -9.41 -4.80 9.01
C ALA A 236 -10.51 -4.22 9.95
N ARG A 237 -10.13 -3.78 11.16
CA ARG A 237 -11.03 -3.12 12.11
C ARG A 237 -11.47 -1.74 11.65
N GLU A 238 -10.57 -0.95 11.06
CA GLU A 238 -10.92 0.34 10.42
C GLU A 238 -12.04 0.16 9.39
N ARG A 239 -11.90 -0.85 8.51
CA ARG A 239 -12.90 -1.15 7.48
C ARG A 239 -14.25 -1.58 8.04
N LYS A 240 -14.29 -2.04 9.28
CA LYS A 240 -15.52 -2.36 10.02
C LYS A 240 -16.04 -1.21 10.89
N GLY A 241 -15.36 -0.06 10.92
CA GLY A 241 -15.71 1.06 11.78
C GLY A 241 -15.36 0.85 13.27
N GLU A 242 -14.57 -0.16 13.59
CA GLU A 242 -14.15 -0.49 14.96
C GLU A 242 -12.92 0.37 15.37
N PHE A 243 -13.03 1.70 15.21
CA PHE A 243 -11.90 2.62 15.28
C PHE A 243 -11.13 2.59 16.59
N ARG A 244 -11.81 2.43 17.75
CA ARG A 244 -11.11 2.34 19.05
C ARG A 244 -10.27 1.07 19.17
N LEU A 245 -10.78 -0.05 18.70
CA LEU A 245 -10.03 -1.32 18.67
C LEU A 245 -8.86 -1.25 17.69
N ALA A 246 -9.04 -0.59 16.54
CA ALA A 246 -7.96 -0.34 15.58
C ALA A 246 -6.86 0.55 16.21
N ALA A 247 -7.23 1.61 16.94
CA ALA A 247 -6.27 2.46 17.64
C ALA A 247 -5.44 1.68 18.68
N ASP A 248 -6.07 0.78 19.44
CA ASP A 248 -5.36 -0.06 20.41
C ASP A 248 -4.35 -0.99 19.74
N ASP A 249 -4.70 -1.56 18.57
CA ASP A 249 -3.80 -2.40 17.81
C ASP A 249 -2.62 -1.60 17.23
N TYR A 250 -2.85 -0.42 16.65
CA TYR A 250 -1.77 0.43 16.16
C TYR A 250 -0.82 0.89 17.28
N ARG A 251 -1.35 1.27 18.45
CA ARG A 251 -0.52 1.57 19.62
C ARG A 251 0.33 0.38 20.05
N ALA A 252 -0.25 -0.81 20.04
CA ALA A 252 0.48 -2.03 20.37
C ALA A 252 1.55 -2.35 19.32
N ALA A 253 1.25 -2.20 18.03
CA ALA A 253 2.18 -2.38 16.94
C ALA A 253 3.37 -1.41 17.05
N ALA A 254 3.11 -0.11 17.29
CA ALA A 254 4.14 0.91 17.47
C ALA A 254 5.11 0.55 18.61
N ARG A 255 4.60 0.09 19.77
CA ARG A 255 5.46 -0.37 20.88
C ARG A 255 6.36 -1.56 20.51
N HIS A 256 5.92 -2.45 19.61
CA HIS A 256 6.76 -3.53 19.12
C HIS A 256 7.85 -3.03 18.16
N ALA A 257 7.50 -2.11 17.25
CA ALA A 257 8.45 -1.47 16.35
C ALA A 257 9.51 -0.63 17.09
N GLU A 258 9.11 0.15 18.08
CA GLU A 258 10.01 0.93 18.96
C GLU A 258 11.06 0.05 19.64
N ARG A 259 10.65 -1.10 20.17
CA ARG A 259 11.58 -2.05 20.82
C ARG A 259 12.64 -2.59 19.89
N LEU A 260 12.37 -2.61 18.59
CA LEU A 260 13.32 -3.01 17.54
C LEU A 260 14.13 -1.83 16.98
N GLY A 261 13.83 -0.59 17.40
CA GLY A 261 14.42 0.62 16.83
C GLY A 261 14.02 0.85 15.37
N ALA A 262 12.84 0.35 14.97
CA ALA A 262 12.32 0.48 13.61
C ALA A 262 11.56 1.81 13.45
N HIS A 263 12.29 2.94 13.49
CA HIS A 263 11.71 4.29 13.55
C HIS A 263 10.77 4.60 12.38
N ALA A 264 11.14 4.24 11.15
CA ALA A 264 10.28 4.48 9.99
C ALA A 264 8.94 3.72 10.12
N GLN A 265 8.96 2.50 10.67
CA GLN A 265 7.74 1.73 10.92
C GLN A 265 6.90 2.37 12.04
N VAL A 266 7.53 2.91 13.07
CA VAL A 266 6.84 3.68 14.13
C VAL A 266 6.10 4.86 13.51
N ASP A 267 6.77 5.65 12.66
CA ASP A 267 6.15 6.81 12.01
C ASP A 267 4.93 6.43 11.15
N VAL A 268 5.02 5.33 10.40
CA VAL A 268 3.87 4.80 9.61
C VAL A 268 2.71 4.41 10.54
N LEU A 269 3.00 3.68 11.61
CA LEU A 269 1.98 3.24 12.58
C LEU A 269 1.35 4.41 13.34
N GLU A 270 2.13 5.44 13.70
CA GLU A 270 1.62 6.65 14.34
C GLU A 270 0.77 7.51 13.40
N ALA A 271 1.12 7.60 12.10
CA ALA A 271 0.28 8.27 11.10
C ALA A 271 -1.08 7.56 10.98
N ARG A 272 -1.09 6.23 10.91
CA ARG A 272 -2.33 5.43 10.91
C ARG A 272 -3.12 5.59 12.20
N LEU A 273 -2.45 5.52 13.36
CA LEU A 273 -3.07 5.75 14.66
C LEU A 273 -3.71 7.14 14.72
N GLY A 274 -3.01 8.18 14.27
CA GLY A 274 -3.54 9.54 14.23
C GLY A 274 -4.84 9.63 13.43
N SER A 275 -4.86 9.05 12.22
CA SER A 275 -6.07 9.00 11.38
C SER A 275 -7.24 8.30 12.09
N VAL A 276 -7.00 7.14 12.68
CA VAL A 276 -8.04 6.35 13.37
C VAL A 276 -8.57 7.05 14.61
N LEU A 277 -7.72 7.78 15.34
CA LEU A 277 -8.14 8.58 16.50
C LEU A 277 -9.06 9.72 16.09
N LEU A 278 -8.81 10.38 14.95
CA LEU A 278 -9.73 11.38 14.40
C LEU A 278 -11.11 10.79 14.14
N GLU A 279 -11.18 9.58 13.58
CA GLU A 279 -12.44 8.85 13.35
C GLU A 279 -13.11 8.39 14.64
N ALA A 280 -12.33 8.04 15.67
CA ALA A 280 -12.82 7.65 16.99
C ALA A 280 -13.36 8.83 17.85
N GLY A 281 -13.10 10.08 17.40
CA GLY A 281 -13.47 11.31 18.12
C GLY A 281 -12.39 11.85 19.06
N ASP A 282 -11.21 11.22 19.10
CA ASP A 282 -10.06 11.65 19.93
C ASP A 282 -9.19 12.64 19.13
N ALA A 283 -9.82 13.73 18.69
CA ALA A 283 -9.28 14.67 17.71
C ALA A 283 -7.96 15.34 18.11
N GLU A 284 -7.83 15.74 19.35
CA GLU A 284 -6.61 16.42 19.86
C GLU A 284 -5.38 15.49 19.81
N GLU A 285 -5.52 14.24 20.22
CA GLU A 285 -4.45 13.26 20.16
C GLU A 285 -4.13 12.90 18.71
N GLY A 286 -5.16 12.72 17.86
CA GLY A 286 -5.01 12.39 16.45
C GLY A 286 -4.24 13.48 15.68
N GLU A 287 -4.64 14.74 15.81
CA GLU A 287 -3.97 15.89 15.17
C GLU A 287 -2.52 16.03 15.66
N ARG A 288 -2.30 15.90 16.98
CA ARG A 288 -0.96 15.96 17.58
C ARG A 288 -0.03 14.88 17.04
N LEU A 289 -0.50 13.64 16.88
CA LEU A 289 0.30 12.54 16.33
C LEU A 289 0.66 12.79 14.87
N LEU A 290 -0.32 13.18 14.02
CA LEU A 290 -0.07 13.48 12.61
C LEU A 290 0.94 14.60 12.43
N THR A 291 0.80 15.69 13.19
CA THR A 291 1.75 16.82 13.19
C THR A 291 3.13 16.34 13.64
N GLY A 292 3.21 15.56 14.71
CA GLY A 292 4.48 15.02 15.20
C GLY A 292 5.19 14.10 14.20
N VAL A 293 4.47 13.30 13.43
CA VAL A 293 5.04 12.50 12.33
C VAL A 293 5.60 13.42 11.24
N ILE A 294 4.82 14.42 10.82
CA ILE A 294 5.26 15.39 9.80
C ILE A 294 6.55 16.09 10.24
N ASP A 295 6.60 16.63 11.45
CA ASP A 295 7.75 17.37 11.99
C ASP A 295 9.02 16.51 12.08
N ARG A 296 8.89 15.22 12.42
CA ARG A 296 10.04 14.30 12.51
C ARG A 296 10.56 13.85 11.15
N THR A 297 9.69 13.82 10.16
CA THR A 297 9.99 13.27 8.83
C THR A 297 10.23 14.36 7.78
N ASP A 298 10.06 15.62 8.15
CA ASP A 298 10.30 16.78 7.28
C ASP A 298 11.75 16.77 6.77
N GLY A 299 11.90 16.88 5.44
CA GLY A 299 13.21 16.80 4.77
C GLY A 299 13.75 15.37 4.56
N SER A 300 13.09 14.32 5.04
CA SER A 300 13.44 12.94 4.70
C SER A 300 12.66 12.49 3.46
N ALA A 301 13.22 12.68 2.28
CA ALA A 301 12.59 12.42 0.98
C ALA A 301 12.09 10.96 0.75
N HIS A 302 12.29 10.06 1.71
CA HIS A 302 12.07 8.62 1.54
C HIS A 302 11.16 7.99 2.61
N ASN A 303 10.61 8.77 3.54
CA ASN A 303 9.73 8.22 4.57
C ASN A 303 8.27 8.19 4.07
N GLY A 304 7.74 6.98 3.83
CA GLY A 304 6.35 6.78 3.38
C GLY A 304 5.26 7.21 4.38
N ALA A 305 5.63 7.53 5.63
CA ALA A 305 4.69 7.98 6.66
C ALA A 305 4.25 9.44 6.46
N MET A 306 5.15 10.32 6.01
CA MET A 306 4.89 11.75 5.85
C MET A 306 3.76 12.05 4.86
N PRO A 307 3.74 11.45 3.64
CA PRO A 307 2.66 11.67 2.70
C PRO A 307 1.29 11.29 3.24
N ALA A 308 1.21 10.16 3.93
CA ALA A 308 -0.04 9.70 4.55
C ALA A 308 -0.46 10.65 5.68
N ALA A 309 0.47 11.05 6.55
CA ALA A 309 0.19 11.98 7.65
C ALA A 309 -0.32 13.33 7.15
N ARG A 310 0.30 13.92 6.10
CA ARG A 310 -0.17 15.17 5.47
C ARG A 310 -1.56 15.03 4.85
N LEU A 311 -1.84 13.91 4.16
CA LEU A 311 -3.18 13.66 3.58
C LEU A 311 -4.25 13.52 4.66
N PHE A 312 -3.99 12.76 5.72
CA PHE A 312 -4.93 12.59 6.83
C PHE A 312 -5.16 13.91 7.58
N LEU A 313 -4.09 14.66 7.84
CA LEU A 313 -4.19 15.97 8.47
C LEU A 313 -4.95 16.98 7.60
N ALA A 314 -4.69 17.04 6.29
CA ALA A 314 -5.41 17.91 5.37
C ALA A 314 -6.91 17.58 5.34
N GLY A 315 -7.26 16.29 5.33
CA GLY A 315 -8.66 15.84 5.44
C GLY A 315 -9.34 16.36 6.71
N TRP A 316 -8.70 16.19 7.86
CA TRP A 316 -9.21 16.67 9.14
C TRP A 316 -9.34 18.19 9.19
N LEU A 317 -8.32 18.93 8.79
CA LEU A 317 -8.32 20.40 8.75
C LEU A 317 -9.46 20.93 7.89
N GLY A 318 -9.68 20.35 6.71
CA GLY A 318 -10.80 20.75 5.84
C GLY A 318 -12.16 20.47 6.44
N MET A 319 -12.37 19.29 7.08
CA MET A 319 -13.64 18.97 7.75
C MET A 319 -13.95 19.93 8.90
N THR A 320 -12.93 20.42 9.58
CA THR A 320 -13.07 21.37 10.69
C THR A 320 -13.09 22.84 10.27
N GLY A 321 -13.10 23.12 8.95
CA GLY A 321 -13.18 24.48 8.39
C GLY A 321 -11.84 25.21 8.30
N ARG A 322 -10.73 24.55 8.61
CA ARG A 322 -9.34 25.09 8.52
C ARG A 322 -8.80 24.88 7.09
N THR A 323 -9.54 25.34 6.08
CA THR A 323 -9.27 25.03 4.67
C THR A 323 -7.94 25.58 4.17
N ALA A 324 -7.53 26.77 4.65
CA ALA A 324 -6.23 27.34 4.31
C ALA A 324 -5.06 26.46 4.79
N GLU A 325 -5.15 25.92 6.01
CA GLU A 325 -4.13 25.02 6.55
C GLU A 325 -4.15 23.67 5.81
N ALA A 326 -5.34 23.16 5.47
CA ALA A 326 -5.47 21.96 4.63
C ALA A 326 -4.79 22.15 3.26
N GLY A 327 -5.03 23.30 2.61
CA GLY A 327 -4.39 23.67 1.34
C GLY A 327 -2.88 23.73 1.44
N GLU A 328 -2.34 24.26 2.54
CA GLU A 328 -0.90 24.31 2.78
C GLU A 328 -0.28 22.92 2.95
N GLN A 329 -0.94 21.99 3.69
CA GLN A 329 -0.46 20.62 3.79
C GLN A 329 -0.41 19.91 2.42
N LEU A 330 -1.41 20.14 1.58
CA LEU A 330 -1.43 19.56 0.22
C LEU A 330 -0.38 20.19 -0.70
N ARG A 331 -0.13 21.52 -0.58
CA ARG A 331 0.92 22.20 -1.33
C ARG A 331 2.30 21.66 -0.98
N LEU A 332 2.61 21.54 0.31
CA LEU A 332 3.86 20.95 0.80
C LEU A 332 4.01 19.50 0.34
N LEU A 333 2.96 18.70 0.46
CA LEU A 333 2.93 17.33 -0.03
C LEU A 333 3.26 17.26 -1.52
N ARG A 334 2.72 18.15 -2.34
CA ARG A 334 2.99 18.18 -3.78
C ARG A 334 4.43 18.57 -4.09
N GLU A 335 5.02 19.47 -3.33
CA GLU A 335 6.44 19.85 -3.48
C GLU A 335 7.35 18.68 -3.14
N ASP A 336 7.08 17.97 -2.05
CA ASP A 336 7.85 16.79 -1.64
C ASP A 336 7.68 15.64 -2.65
N PHE A 337 6.49 15.51 -3.26
CA PHE A 337 6.17 14.49 -4.27
C PHE A 337 6.60 14.85 -5.70
N ALA A 338 7.05 16.07 -5.97
CA ALA A 338 7.55 16.45 -7.31
C ALA A 338 8.72 15.56 -7.78
N ILE A 339 9.29 14.78 -6.87
CA ILE A 339 10.43 13.87 -7.12
C ILE A 339 9.97 12.42 -7.38
N SER A 340 8.72 12.03 -7.01
CA SER A 340 8.20 10.66 -7.19
C SER A 340 6.80 10.66 -7.79
N HIS A 341 6.66 10.21 -9.04
CA HIS A 341 5.39 10.20 -9.77
C HIS A 341 4.60 8.90 -9.55
N PHE A 342 4.12 8.64 -8.34
CA PHE A 342 3.24 7.50 -8.12
C PHE A 342 1.80 7.83 -8.48
N ILE A 343 1.28 7.24 -9.56
CA ILE A 343 -0.04 7.57 -10.16
C ILE A 343 -1.20 7.49 -9.16
N VAL A 344 -1.17 6.52 -8.25
CA VAL A 344 -2.21 6.35 -7.23
C VAL A 344 -2.19 7.50 -6.23
N PHE A 345 -0.98 7.89 -5.78
CA PHE A 345 -0.83 9.03 -4.87
C PHE A 345 -1.16 10.36 -5.53
N ASP A 346 -0.79 10.55 -6.80
CA ASP A 346 -1.20 11.74 -7.56
C ASP A 346 -2.73 11.85 -7.63
N ALA A 347 -3.43 10.72 -7.83
CA ALA A 347 -4.89 10.69 -7.80
C ALA A 347 -5.45 11.10 -6.43
N PHE A 348 -4.88 10.62 -5.32
CA PHE A 348 -5.31 11.02 -3.98
C PHE A 348 -5.07 12.50 -3.70
N ILE A 349 -3.89 13.02 -4.07
CA ILE A 349 -3.57 14.45 -3.89
C ILE A 349 -4.53 15.32 -4.71
N LEU A 350 -4.75 14.98 -5.99
CA LEU A 350 -5.68 15.71 -6.86
C LEU A 350 -7.10 15.71 -6.29
N ALA A 351 -7.57 14.60 -5.75
CA ALA A 351 -8.89 14.52 -5.15
C ALA A 351 -8.99 15.33 -3.84
N ALA A 352 -7.96 15.30 -3.00
CA ALA A 352 -7.90 16.11 -1.78
C ALA A 352 -7.88 17.61 -2.09
N GLU A 353 -7.07 18.02 -3.07
CA GLU A 353 -7.06 19.41 -3.56
C GLU A 353 -8.41 19.84 -4.16
N ALA A 354 -9.07 18.95 -4.91
CA ALA A 354 -10.40 19.20 -5.46
C ALA A 354 -11.44 19.38 -4.34
N TRP A 355 -11.36 18.54 -3.32
CA TRP A 355 -12.23 18.63 -2.16
C TRP A 355 -12.04 19.97 -1.42
N VAL A 356 -10.80 20.37 -1.11
CA VAL A 356 -10.49 21.67 -0.48
C VAL A 356 -10.99 22.82 -1.38
N ALA A 357 -10.78 22.77 -2.70
CA ALA A 357 -11.25 23.79 -3.63
C ALA A 357 -12.77 23.96 -3.56
N THR A 358 -13.53 22.86 -3.43
CA THR A 358 -15.00 22.97 -3.32
C THR A 358 -15.48 23.48 -1.94
N LEU A 359 -14.69 23.28 -0.88
CA LEU A 359 -14.96 23.89 0.43
C LEU A 359 -14.75 25.42 0.42
N GLU A 360 -13.90 25.91 -0.46
CA GLU A 360 -13.59 27.33 -0.69
C GLU A 360 -14.40 27.94 -1.84
N ASP A 361 -15.51 27.28 -2.27
CA ASP A 361 -16.39 27.69 -3.36
C ASP A 361 -15.71 27.82 -4.74
N ARG A 362 -14.53 27.22 -4.93
CA ARG A 362 -13.79 27.16 -6.21
C ARG A 362 -14.21 25.96 -7.05
N HIS A 363 -15.51 25.90 -7.42
CA HIS A 363 -16.14 24.71 -8.00
C HIS A 363 -15.60 24.28 -9.35
N GLU A 364 -15.25 25.23 -10.26
CA GLU A 364 -14.65 24.91 -11.56
C GLU A 364 -13.24 24.30 -11.42
N GLU A 365 -12.48 24.79 -10.47
CA GLU A 365 -11.17 24.23 -10.15
C GLU A 365 -11.31 22.80 -9.59
N CYS A 366 -12.28 22.57 -8.72
CA CYS A 366 -12.62 21.24 -8.24
C CYS A 366 -12.89 20.28 -9.41
N LEU A 367 -13.79 20.64 -10.34
CA LEU A 367 -14.13 19.82 -11.50
C LEU A 367 -12.92 19.54 -12.40
N THR A 368 -12.03 20.52 -12.58
CA THR A 368 -10.81 20.35 -13.36
C THR A 368 -9.87 19.32 -12.72
N ARG A 369 -9.67 19.39 -11.40
CA ARG A 369 -8.78 18.49 -10.65
C ARG A 369 -9.37 17.08 -10.54
N ILE A 370 -10.68 16.99 -10.27
CA ILE A 370 -11.32 15.70 -10.06
C ILE A 370 -11.44 14.88 -11.35
N ARG A 371 -11.59 15.51 -12.53
CA ARG A 371 -11.47 14.82 -13.82
C ARG A 371 -10.12 14.14 -13.97
N ARG A 372 -9.04 14.86 -13.65
CA ARG A 372 -7.68 14.30 -13.69
C ARG A 372 -7.51 13.17 -12.67
N ALA A 373 -8.09 13.28 -11.47
CA ALA A 373 -8.08 12.21 -10.48
C ALA A 373 -8.81 10.97 -10.98
N LEU A 374 -9.96 11.12 -11.63
CA LEU A 374 -10.73 10.04 -12.24
C LEU A 374 -9.97 9.36 -13.38
N GLU A 375 -9.28 10.13 -14.24
CA GLU A 375 -8.38 9.60 -15.27
C GLU A 375 -7.25 8.74 -14.66
N ARG A 376 -6.67 9.17 -13.53
CA ARG A 376 -5.65 8.40 -12.80
C ARG A 376 -6.22 7.15 -12.14
N ALA A 377 -7.49 7.20 -11.69
CA ALA A 377 -8.17 6.06 -11.11
C ALA A 377 -8.49 4.94 -12.13
N ASP A 378 -8.45 5.24 -13.43
CA ASP A 378 -8.63 4.26 -14.51
C ASP A 378 -7.38 3.39 -14.75
N ASP A 379 -6.22 3.76 -14.21
CA ASP A 379 -5.02 2.93 -14.31
C ASP A 379 -5.22 1.60 -13.57
N PRO A 380 -4.84 0.45 -14.15
CA PRO A 380 -5.02 -0.86 -13.52
C PRO A 380 -4.41 -0.98 -12.13
N LEU A 381 -3.27 -0.32 -11.88
CA LEU A 381 -2.61 -0.32 -10.58
C LEU A 381 -3.43 0.49 -9.55
N SER A 382 -4.00 1.62 -9.95
CA SER A 382 -4.90 2.41 -9.09
C SER A 382 -6.13 1.61 -8.70
N ALA A 383 -6.77 0.94 -9.65
CA ALA A 383 -7.92 0.07 -9.40
C ALA A 383 -7.57 -1.13 -8.52
N ALA A 384 -6.35 -1.65 -8.63
CA ALA A 384 -5.87 -2.75 -7.80
C ALA A 384 -5.63 -2.33 -6.33
N ILE A 385 -4.98 -1.18 -6.12
CA ILE A 385 -4.60 -0.70 -4.78
C ILE A 385 -5.79 -0.09 -4.04
N ALA A 386 -6.63 0.69 -4.74
CA ALA A 386 -7.73 1.41 -4.13
C ALA A 386 -9.02 1.31 -4.99
N PRO A 387 -9.69 0.15 -5.01
CA PRO A 387 -10.83 -0.13 -5.89
C PRO A 387 -12.01 0.83 -5.70
N HIS A 388 -12.15 1.43 -4.51
CA HIS A 388 -13.26 2.32 -4.17
C HIS A 388 -12.96 3.80 -4.34
N MET A 389 -11.73 4.19 -4.75
CA MET A 389 -11.35 5.61 -4.88
C MET A 389 -12.27 6.39 -5.81
N ARG A 390 -12.76 5.75 -6.89
CA ARG A 390 -13.65 6.37 -7.87
C ARG A 390 -14.97 6.83 -7.26
N SER A 391 -15.53 6.08 -6.30
CA SER A 391 -16.73 6.48 -5.55
C SER A 391 -16.52 7.80 -4.80
N GLY A 392 -15.43 7.92 -4.04
CA GLY A 392 -15.06 9.15 -3.34
C GLY A 392 -14.90 10.33 -4.30
N TYR A 393 -14.26 10.10 -5.46
CA TYR A 393 -14.03 11.15 -6.47
C TYR A 393 -15.33 11.64 -7.12
N LEU A 394 -16.26 10.74 -7.44
CA LEU A 394 -17.60 11.10 -7.92
C LEU A 394 -18.39 11.89 -6.87
N THR A 395 -18.24 11.54 -5.60
CA THR A 395 -18.86 12.26 -4.49
C THR A 395 -18.31 13.69 -4.36
N ILE A 396 -16.98 13.88 -4.49
CA ILE A 396 -16.36 15.21 -4.49
C ILE A 396 -16.82 16.02 -5.72
N ALA A 397 -16.88 15.39 -6.89
CA ALA A 397 -17.43 16.04 -8.09
C ALA A 397 -18.87 16.51 -7.88
N ALA A 398 -19.71 15.69 -7.25
CA ALA A 398 -21.10 16.03 -6.95
C ALA A 398 -21.22 17.28 -6.06
N MET A 399 -20.30 17.50 -5.10
CA MET A 399 -20.29 18.72 -4.29
C MET A 399 -20.14 19.98 -5.15
N ALA A 400 -19.30 19.93 -6.19
CA ALA A 400 -19.07 21.05 -7.09
C ALA A 400 -20.22 21.21 -8.11
N LEU A 401 -20.67 20.10 -8.72
CA LEU A 401 -21.78 20.10 -9.69
C LEU A 401 -23.06 20.68 -9.12
N ALA A 402 -23.33 20.45 -7.83
CA ALA A 402 -24.53 21.00 -7.16
C ALA A 402 -24.50 22.55 -7.02
N ARG A 403 -23.32 23.18 -7.23
CA ARG A 403 -23.14 24.64 -7.06
C ARG A 403 -22.73 25.36 -8.34
N VAL A 404 -22.03 24.69 -9.24
CA VAL A 404 -21.55 25.30 -10.49
C VAL A 404 -22.77 25.79 -11.32
N ASP A 405 -22.57 26.85 -12.07
CA ASP A 405 -23.61 27.46 -12.90
C ASP A 405 -24.92 27.84 -12.14
N GLY A 406 -24.81 28.19 -10.87
CA GLY A 406 -25.98 28.50 -10.05
C GLY A 406 -26.87 27.28 -9.75
N GLY A 407 -26.27 26.08 -9.70
CA GLY A 407 -26.99 24.83 -9.39
C GLY A 407 -27.70 24.17 -10.59
N ARG A 408 -27.48 24.65 -11.81
CA ARG A 408 -28.10 24.05 -13.02
C ARG A 408 -27.70 22.59 -13.25
N ARG A 409 -26.56 22.16 -12.70
CA ARG A 409 -26.05 20.79 -12.78
C ARG A 409 -26.35 19.93 -11.55
N ALA A 410 -27.31 20.36 -10.70
CA ALA A 410 -27.68 19.61 -9.49
C ALA A 410 -28.23 18.19 -9.79
N ALA A 411 -28.86 17.97 -10.94
CA ALA A 411 -29.29 16.63 -11.37
C ALA A 411 -28.09 15.73 -11.68
N ASP A 412 -27.03 16.26 -12.30
CA ASP A 412 -25.79 15.51 -12.53
C ASP A 412 -25.09 15.20 -11.19
N ALA A 413 -25.14 16.13 -10.23
CA ALA A 413 -24.64 15.87 -8.88
C ALA A 413 -25.36 14.67 -8.22
N ALA A 414 -26.70 14.63 -8.30
CA ALA A 414 -27.48 13.52 -7.75
C ALA A 414 -27.19 12.19 -8.48
N ARG A 415 -27.00 12.21 -9.81
CA ARG A 415 -26.55 11.02 -10.58
C ARG A 415 -25.16 10.55 -10.16
N CYS A 416 -24.20 11.47 -9.98
CA CYS A 416 -22.86 11.11 -9.49
C CYS A 416 -22.90 10.44 -8.11
N ILE A 417 -23.74 10.92 -7.18
CA ILE A 417 -23.90 10.30 -5.86
C ILE A 417 -24.51 8.90 -6.01
N GLY A 418 -25.54 8.73 -6.85
CA GLY A 418 -26.15 7.43 -7.12
C GLY A 418 -25.15 6.42 -7.71
N ALA A 419 -24.33 6.86 -8.66
CA ALA A 419 -23.28 6.04 -9.26
C ALA A 419 -22.17 5.71 -8.25
N ALA A 420 -21.79 6.66 -7.39
CA ALA A 420 -20.80 6.47 -6.34
C ALA A 420 -21.25 5.40 -5.33
N ASP A 421 -22.48 5.48 -4.88
CA ASP A 421 -23.04 4.53 -3.91
C ASP A 421 -23.24 3.13 -4.52
N ALA A 422 -23.58 3.03 -5.80
CA ALA A 422 -23.83 1.76 -6.47
C ALA A 422 -22.59 0.85 -6.63
N VAL A 423 -21.38 1.43 -6.59
CA VAL A 423 -20.12 0.67 -6.69
C VAL A 423 -19.56 0.28 -5.32
N LEU A 424 -20.14 0.78 -4.24
CA LEU A 424 -19.72 0.44 -2.88
C LEU A 424 -20.46 -0.82 -2.41
N PRO A 425 -19.74 -1.75 -1.77
CA PRO A 425 -20.36 -2.90 -1.13
C PRO A 425 -21.32 -2.50 0.00
N PRO A 426 -22.34 -3.33 0.29
CA PRO A 426 -23.31 -3.02 1.35
C PRO A 426 -22.70 -2.80 2.74
N GLU A 427 -21.59 -3.46 3.03
CA GLU A 427 -20.88 -3.38 4.30
C GLU A 427 -19.82 -2.27 4.34
N HIS A 428 -19.74 -1.43 3.29
CA HIS A 428 -18.76 -0.35 3.26
C HIS A 428 -19.01 0.67 4.38
N VAL A 429 -17.99 0.86 5.21
CA VAL A 429 -18.01 1.89 6.26
C VAL A 429 -17.30 3.12 5.74
N SER A 430 -18.06 4.19 5.49
CA SER A 430 -17.50 5.47 5.03
C SER A 430 -16.68 6.14 6.12
N MET A 431 -15.47 6.59 5.77
CA MET A 431 -14.62 7.40 6.63
C MET A 431 -15.13 8.84 6.74
N GLY A 432 -14.65 9.61 7.73
CA GLY A 432 -15.18 10.94 8.05
C GLY A 432 -15.25 11.89 6.87
N LEU A 433 -14.17 12.01 6.09
CA LEU A 433 -14.13 12.84 4.89
C LEU A 433 -15.18 12.38 3.85
N GLU A 434 -15.31 11.09 3.64
CA GLU A 434 -16.27 10.51 2.69
C GLU A 434 -17.72 10.78 3.13
N ARG A 435 -18.02 10.58 4.42
CA ARG A 435 -19.33 10.92 5.01
C ARG A 435 -19.65 12.41 4.88
N ASP A 436 -18.70 13.29 5.20
CA ASP A 436 -18.87 14.74 5.12
C ASP A 436 -19.12 15.19 3.67
N ALA A 437 -18.28 14.74 2.73
CA ALA A 437 -18.42 15.05 1.32
C ALA A 437 -19.79 14.60 0.76
N ARG A 438 -20.18 13.35 1.09
CA ARG A 438 -21.46 12.81 0.65
C ARG A 438 -22.65 13.56 1.24
N ALA A 439 -22.63 13.89 2.53
CA ALA A 439 -23.69 14.64 3.20
C ALA A 439 -23.86 16.04 2.58
N ARG A 440 -22.76 16.74 2.34
CA ARG A 440 -22.75 18.07 1.71
C ARG A 440 -23.25 18.01 0.26
N ALA A 441 -22.77 17.03 -0.53
CA ALA A 441 -23.21 16.86 -1.91
C ALA A 441 -24.72 16.58 -1.99
N ALA A 442 -25.23 15.61 -1.21
CA ALA A 442 -26.62 15.23 -1.17
C ALA A 442 -27.53 16.37 -0.67
N GLY A 443 -27.12 17.08 0.39
CA GLY A 443 -27.85 18.23 0.90
C GLY A 443 -28.02 19.31 -0.17
N ARG A 444 -26.90 19.74 -0.76
CA ARG A 444 -26.89 20.78 -1.80
C ARG A 444 -27.73 20.40 -3.05
N ALA A 445 -27.64 19.16 -3.51
CA ALA A 445 -28.40 18.68 -4.66
C ALA A 445 -29.90 18.62 -4.34
N ARG A 446 -30.30 18.19 -3.15
CA ARG A 446 -31.70 18.18 -2.71
C ARG A 446 -32.27 19.59 -2.56
N ASP A 447 -31.50 20.52 -2.02
CA ASP A 447 -31.94 21.93 -1.89
C ASP A 447 -32.20 22.57 -3.26
N ALA A 448 -31.38 22.21 -4.27
CA ALA A 448 -31.50 22.75 -5.62
C ALA A 448 -32.65 22.09 -6.44
N LEU A 449 -32.90 20.81 -6.27
CA LEU A 449 -33.85 20.03 -7.10
C LEU A 449 -35.21 19.82 -6.44
N GLY A 450 -35.27 19.83 -5.12
CA GLY A 450 -36.35 19.23 -4.36
C GLY A 450 -36.23 17.69 -4.26
N PRO A 451 -36.93 17.07 -3.29
CA PRO A 451 -36.75 15.66 -2.95
C PRO A 451 -37.10 14.71 -4.11
N GLU A 452 -38.21 14.88 -4.81
CA GLU A 452 -38.67 13.97 -5.88
C GLU A 452 -37.71 13.95 -7.08
N ALA A 453 -37.24 15.14 -7.54
CA ALA A 453 -36.29 15.22 -8.64
C ALA A 453 -34.90 14.71 -8.25
N TYR A 454 -34.50 14.93 -7.00
CA TYR A 454 -33.27 14.34 -6.47
C TYR A 454 -33.32 12.81 -6.48
N ASP A 455 -34.37 12.20 -5.92
CA ASP A 455 -34.51 10.75 -5.83
C ASP A 455 -34.57 10.10 -7.22
N THR A 456 -35.22 10.76 -8.19
CA THR A 456 -35.26 10.33 -9.59
C THR A 456 -33.85 10.33 -10.19
N ALA A 457 -33.12 11.44 -10.11
CA ALA A 457 -31.78 11.58 -10.66
C ALA A 457 -30.77 10.62 -9.95
N TYR A 458 -30.90 10.44 -8.64
CA TYR A 458 -30.10 9.50 -7.87
C TYR A 458 -30.31 8.05 -8.37
N ALA A 459 -31.59 7.63 -8.56
CA ALA A 459 -31.90 6.29 -9.06
C ALA A 459 -31.44 6.08 -10.51
N GLU A 460 -31.43 7.12 -11.35
CA GLU A 460 -30.82 7.10 -12.69
C GLU A 460 -29.30 6.87 -12.57
N GLY A 461 -28.65 7.62 -11.67
CA GLY A 461 -27.18 7.52 -11.42
C GLY A 461 -26.73 6.12 -11.02
N ALA A 462 -27.51 5.45 -10.15
CA ALA A 462 -27.21 4.09 -9.70
C ALA A 462 -27.20 3.02 -10.83
N ARG A 463 -27.69 3.37 -12.03
CA ARG A 463 -27.74 2.49 -13.19
C ARG A 463 -26.64 2.79 -14.23
N LEU A 464 -25.88 3.87 -14.03
CA LEU A 464 -24.83 4.28 -14.95
C LEU A 464 -23.65 3.33 -14.88
N SER A 465 -23.03 3.09 -16.03
CA SER A 465 -21.70 2.49 -16.07
C SER A 465 -20.66 3.45 -15.49
N PRO A 466 -19.49 2.96 -15.07
CA PRO A 466 -18.41 3.80 -14.58
C PRO A 466 -18.01 4.91 -15.56
N GLN A 467 -18.00 4.61 -16.87
CA GLN A 467 -17.64 5.57 -17.93
C GLN A 467 -18.71 6.66 -18.09
N GLU A 468 -20.01 6.28 -18.05
CA GLU A 468 -21.10 7.23 -18.11
C GLU A 468 -21.11 8.15 -16.88
N ALA A 469 -20.83 7.62 -15.69
CA ALA A 469 -20.73 8.42 -14.47
C ALA A 469 -19.58 9.45 -14.54
N VAL A 470 -18.41 9.06 -15.04
CA VAL A 470 -17.26 9.96 -15.26
C VAL A 470 -17.59 11.05 -16.30
N ALA A 471 -18.35 10.71 -17.34
CA ALA A 471 -18.77 11.69 -18.37
C ALA A 471 -19.70 12.80 -17.84
N LEU A 472 -20.28 12.63 -16.64
CA LEU A 472 -21.04 13.67 -15.96
C LEU A 472 -20.15 14.73 -15.31
N VAL A 473 -18.89 14.46 -15.08
CA VAL A 473 -17.96 15.36 -14.41
C VAL A 473 -17.27 16.27 -15.41
#